data_f3eee72ceea9aafdad6525e98d4d6e01
#
_entry.id   f3eee72ceea9aafdad6525e98d4d6e01
#
_cell.length_a   1.000
_cell.length_b   1.000
_cell.length_c   1.000
_cell.angle_alpha   90.00
_cell.angle_beta   90.00
_cell.angle_gamma   90.00
#
_symmetry.space_group_name_H-M   'P 1'
#
loop_
_entity.id
_entity.type
_entity.pdbx_description
1 polymer ?
#
loop_
_entity_poly.entity_id
_entity_poly.type
_entity_poly.pdbx_seq_one_letter_code
_entity_poly.pdbx_strand_id
1 'polypeptide(L)'
;MEKRFVYADNSATTRVSQKALDAALPYFTELYGNPSSIYSLGMECAKAVLKAREQVANALGAKVNEIYFTAGGSESDNWAIRGCAPLGEKKGKKHIITTAFEHHAVLHTCQYLEKLGFEVTYLPVGDKGLVTAQQVEDAIREDTCLVTIMTANNEIGTIQPIAEIGEVCHKHGVWFHTDAVQAVGNIDINVKDMNIDMLSLSGHKLHAPKGVGALYVKTGINLPNLIYGGAQERNKRAGTENVPSIVALGVAITDAVKDIPAKNERVRKMRDRLIEGLLKIPESRLNGDTEHRLAGNVNISVRGVEGESLLLSLDLQGVAASSGSACTSGSLDPSHVLLSLGLPHEVAHGSLRLSINDENTEEDVDYILEVLPPIVKHLRSMSPLWERICRTENIHDYTLD
;
A
#
# COMPACT_ATOMS: atom_id res chain seq x y z
N MET A 1 13.37 34.32 -0.46
CA MET A 1 12.06 33.68 -0.68
C MET A 1 12.12 32.29 -0.07
N GLU A 2 11.14 31.91 0.72
CA GLU A 2 11.03 30.55 1.25
C GLU A 2 10.85 29.61 0.05
N LYS A 3 11.64 28.54 -0.02
CA LYS A 3 11.61 27.60 -1.14
C LYS A 3 10.26 26.84 -1.08
N ARG A 4 9.50 26.81 -2.17
CA ARG A 4 8.26 26.04 -2.24
C ARG A 4 8.55 24.58 -1.94
N PHE A 5 7.72 23.94 -1.13
CA PHE A 5 7.80 22.51 -0.84
C PHE A 5 6.49 21.83 -1.20
N VAL A 6 6.56 20.79 -2.02
CA VAL A 6 5.43 19.95 -2.43
C VAL A 6 5.68 18.51 -2.01
N TYR A 7 4.82 17.98 -1.17
CA TYR A 7 4.89 16.57 -0.78
C TYR A 7 4.01 15.73 -1.69
N ALA A 8 4.62 14.97 -2.58
CA ALA A 8 3.95 14.10 -3.55
C ALA A 8 4.36 12.63 -3.37
N ASP A 9 4.59 12.19 -2.11
CA ASP A 9 4.99 10.81 -1.78
C ASP A 9 4.11 10.18 -0.68
N ASN A 10 2.79 10.44 -0.75
CA ASN A 10 1.83 9.95 0.23
C ASN A 10 1.70 8.41 0.25
N SER A 11 2.05 7.73 -0.83
CA SER A 11 2.13 6.25 -0.86
C SER A 11 3.29 5.69 -0.04
N ALA A 12 4.37 6.46 0.21
CA ALA A 12 5.45 6.04 1.09
C ALA A 12 5.06 6.20 2.56
N THR A 13 4.54 7.36 2.94
CA THR A 13 4.00 7.68 4.27
C THR A 13 3.19 8.95 4.22
N THR A 14 2.29 9.16 5.18
CA THR A 14 1.57 10.43 5.32
C THR A 14 1.99 11.16 6.59
N ARG A 15 1.75 12.46 6.64
CA ARG A 15 1.84 13.27 7.86
C ARG A 15 0.72 12.85 8.82
N VAL A 16 1.00 12.79 10.12
CA VAL A 16 -0.04 12.57 11.13
C VAL A 16 -0.99 13.78 11.12
N SER A 17 -2.29 13.53 11.03
CA SER A 17 -3.27 14.61 11.07
C SER A 17 -3.31 15.26 12.47
N GLN A 18 -3.56 16.56 12.52
CA GLN A 18 -3.64 17.29 13.80
C GLN A 18 -4.68 16.65 14.72
N LYS A 19 -5.82 16.26 14.19
CA LYS A 19 -6.89 15.62 14.96
C LYS A 19 -6.47 14.28 15.57
N ALA A 20 -5.73 13.45 14.82
CA ALA A 20 -5.18 12.19 15.33
C ALA A 20 -4.10 12.45 16.40
N LEU A 21 -3.24 13.45 16.18
CA LEU A 21 -2.22 13.86 17.15
C LEU A 21 -2.84 14.35 18.46
N ASP A 22 -3.79 15.27 18.37
CA ASP A 22 -4.47 15.84 19.56
C ASP A 22 -5.18 14.76 20.38
N ALA A 23 -5.79 13.79 19.71
CA ALA A 23 -6.43 12.65 20.38
C ALA A 23 -5.42 11.71 21.07
N ALA A 24 -4.20 11.60 20.56
CA ALA A 24 -3.15 10.75 21.11
C ALA A 24 -2.40 11.39 22.28
N LEU A 25 -2.21 12.72 22.26
CA LEU A 25 -1.34 13.44 23.20
C LEU A 25 -1.63 13.14 24.66
N PRO A 26 -2.89 13.11 25.18
CA PRO A 26 -3.16 12.83 26.58
C PRO A 26 -2.62 11.47 27.06
N TYR A 27 -2.52 10.49 26.14
CA TYR A 27 -2.08 9.13 26.50
C TYR A 27 -0.56 9.00 26.65
N PHE A 28 0.22 10.05 26.39
CA PHE A 28 1.66 10.05 26.65
C PHE A 28 2.00 10.50 28.08
N THR A 29 1.22 11.41 28.64
CA THR A 29 1.59 12.10 29.90
C THR A 29 0.52 12.11 30.97
N GLU A 30 -0.77 12.15 30.61
CA GLU A 30 -1.89 12.27 31.56
C GLU A 30 -2.58 10.91 31.76
N LEU A 31 -2.94 10.23 30.67
CA LEU A 31 -3.65 8.94 30.64
C LEU A 31 -2.69 7.80 30.26
N TYR A 32 -1.58 7.68 30.97
CA TYR A 32 -0.49 6.74 30.65
C TYR A 32 -0.65 5.34 31.28
N GLY A 33 -1.85 5.00 31.74
CA GLY A 33 -2.12 3.74 32.42
C GLY A 33 -1.96 2.51 31.49
N ASN A 34 -1.49 1.39 32.05
CA ASN A 34 -1.48 0.13 31.32
C ASN A 34 -2.93 -0.39 31.18
N PRO A 35 -3.44 -0.65 29.96
CA PRO A 35 -4.80 -1.14 29.74
C PRO A 35 -5.14 -2.47 30.46
N SER A 36 -4.12 -3.24 30.83
CA SER A 36 -4.30 -4.50 31.57
C SER A 36 -4.48 -4.31 33.08
N SER A 37 -4.32 -3.06 33.58
CA SER A 37 -4.42 -2.77 35.02
C SER A 37 -5.86 -2.51 35.45
N ILE A 38 -6.20 -2.93 36.70
CA ILE A 38 -7.56 -2.84 37.25
C ILE A 38 -7.92 -1.49 37.84
N TYR A 39 -6.94 -0.62 38.10
CA TYR A 39 -7.18 0.72 38.62
C TYR A 39 -7.70 1.67 37.53
N SER A 40 -8.34 2.79 37.96
CA SER A 40 -9.08 3.73 37.11
C SER A 40 -8.27 4.20 35.87
N LEU A 41 -6.99 4.57 36.08
CA LEU A 41 -6.12 5.03 34.99
C LEU A 41 -5.93 3.96 33.91
N GLY A 42 -5.75 2.69 34.31
CA GLY A 42 -5.64 1.58 33.35
C GLY A 42 -6.97 1.32 32.63
N MET A 43 -8.09 1.40 33.36
CA MET A 43 -9.42 1.21 32.78
C MET A 43 -9.77 2.30 31.75
N GLU A 44 -9.36 3.54 31.94
CA GLU A 44 -9.54 4.60 30.94
C GLU A 44 -8.75 4.30 29.66
N CYS A 45 -7.52 3.82 29.77
CA CYS A 45 -6.75 3.37 28.62
C CYS A 45 -7.38 2.16 27.90
N ALA A 46 -7.90 1.20 28.67
CA ALA A 46 -8.61 0.05 28.10
C ALA A 46 -9.87 0.46 27.30
N LYS A 47 -10.65 1.42 27.84
CA LYS A 47 -11.81 2.00 27.13
C LYS A 47 -11.38 2.70 25.83
N ALA A 48 -10.27 3.43 25.85
CA ALA A 48 -9.74 4.13 24.68
C ALA A 48 -9.32 3.13 23.58
N VAL A 49 -8.62 2.05 23.95
CA VAL A 49 -8.26 0.96 23.03
C VAL A 49 -9.51 0.30 22.46
N LEU A 50 -10.52 0.02 23.28
CA LEU A 50 -11.79 -0.55 22.81
C LEU A 50 -12.49 0.38 21.82
N LYS A 51 -12.59 1.67 22.12
CA LYS A 51 -13.19 2.68 21.24
C LYS A 51 -12.46 2.74 19.89
N ALA A 52 -11.13 2.75 19.89
CA ALA A 52 -10.35 2.73 18.66
C ALA A 52 -10.60 1.45 17.85
N ARG A 53 -10.75 0.30 18.51
CA ARG A 53 -11.10 -0.98 17.87
C ARG A 53 -12.49 -0.94 17.23
N GLU A 54 -13.47 -0.35 17.91
CA GLU A 54 -14.82 -0.09 17.36
C GLU A 54 -14.77 0.79 16.11
N GLN A 55 -13.94 1.83 16.13
CA GLN A 55 -13.75 2.73 14.98
C GLN A 55 -13.16 1.99 13.77
N VAL A 56 -12.13 1.17 13.97
CA VAL A 56 -11.55 0.35 12.90
C VAL A 56 -12.58 -0.68 12.39
N ALA A 57 -13.30 -1.35 13.28
CA ALA A 57 -14.32 -2.32 12.91
C ALA A 57 -15.43 -1.68 12.06
N ASN A 58 -15.93 -0.53 12.50
CA ASN A 58 -16.97 0.21 11.78
C ASN A 58 -16.51 0.65 10.38
N ALA A 59 -15.26 1.12 10.26
CA ALA A 59 -14.68 1.55 8.99
C ALA A 59 -14.57 0.42 7.95
N LEU A 60 -14.48 -0.83 8.40
CA LEU A 60 -14.34 -2.02 7.54
C LEU A 60 -15.65 -2.84 7.42
N GLY A 61 -16.73 -2.47 8.09
CA GLY A 61 -17.94 -3.30 8.18
C GLY A 61 -17.74 -4.60 8.99
N ALA A 62 -16.70 -4.66 9.84
CA ALA A 62 -16.33 -5.81 10.65
C ALA A 62 -17.00 -5.79 12.03
N LYS A 63 -16.83 -6.88 12.80
CA LYS A 63 -17.15 -6.92 14.22
C LYS A 63 -15.92 -6.51 15.04
N VAL A 64 -16.15 -5.95 16.23
CA VAL A 64 -15.07 -5.48 17.13
C VAL A 64 -14.10 -6.62 17.49
N ASN A 65 -14.60 -7.82 17.71
CA ASN A 65 -13.78 -8.99 18.03
C ASN A 65 -13.01 -9.58 16.83
N GLU A 66 -13.19 -9.06 15.63
CA GLU A 66 -12.48 -9.45 14.41
C GLU A 66 -11.25 -8.55 14.14
N ILE A 67 -11.04 -7.47 14.91
CA ILE A 67 -9.92 -6.56 14.76
C ILE A 67 -8.82 -6.87 15.77
N TYR A 68 -7.58 -6.92 15.31
CA TYR A 68 -6.36 -7.08 16.11
C TYR A 68 -5.39 -5.95 15.77
N PHE A 69 -4.87 -5.26 16.79
CA PHE A 69 -3.84 -4.24 16.57
C PHE A 69 -2.48 -4.86 16.38
N THR A 70 -1.71 -4.29 15.46
CA THR A 70 -0.37 -4.70 15.07
C THR A 70 0.56 -3.49 15.02
N ALA A 71 1.85 -3.71 14.76
CA ALA A 71 2.80 -2.62 14.55
C ALA A 71 2.73 -2.00 13.15
N GLY A 72 1.92 -2.54 12.23
CA GLY A 72 1.77 -2.03 10.86
C GLY A 72 1.39 -3.11 9.85
N GLY A 73 1.32 -2.73 8.57
CA GLY A 73 0.92 -3.63 7.49
C GLY A 73 1.79 -4.88 7.38
N SER A 74 3.11 -4.73 7.42
CA SER A 74 4.03 -5.87 7.32
C SER A 74 3.84 -6.90 8.43
N GLU A 75 3.55 -6.48 9.67
CA GLU A 75 3.23 -7.41 10.76
C GLU A 75 1.89 -8.10 10.51
N SER A 76 0.90 -7.36 10.00
CA SER A 76 -0.42 -7.90 9.67
C SER A 76 -0.35 -8.94 8.55
N ASP A 77 0.35 -8.65 7.44
CA ASP A 77 0.57 -9.57 6.31
C ASP A 77 1.25 -10.85 6.76
N ASN A 78 2.35 -10.70 7.51
CA ASN A 78 3.06 -11.84 8.07
C ASN A 78 2.17 -12.70 8.95
N TRP A 79 1.34 -12.08 9.80
CA TRP A 79 0.46 -12.83 10.69
C TRP A 79 -0.63 -13.57 9.91
N ALA A 80 -1.28 -12.91 8.96
CA ALA A 80 -2.29 -13.54 8.12
C ALA A 80 -1.71 -14.74 7.36
N ILE A 81 -0.63 -14.55 6.61
CA ILE A 81 -0.07 -15.57 5.72
C ILE A 81 0.57 -16.71 6.52
N ARG A 82 1.47 -16.39 7.45
CA ARG A 82 2.13 -17.40 8.28
C ARG A 82 1.17 -18.09 9.27
N GLY A 83 0.11 -17.40 9.68
CA GLY A 83 -0.91 -17.97 10.54
C GLY A 83 -1.83 -18.94 9.83
N CYS A 84 -2.11 -18.73 8.54
CA CYS A 84 -2.90 -19.66 7.72
C CYS A 84 -2.13 -20.94 7.39
N ALA A 85 -0.82 -20.87 7.20
CA ALA A 85 -0.01 -22.01 6.80
C ALA A 85 -0.19 -23.25 7.69
N PRO A 86 0.00 -23.21 9.03
CA PRO A 86 -0.19 -24.38 9.89
C PRO A 86 -1.66 -24.84 9.97
N LEU A 87 -2.62 -23.96 9.74
CA LEU A 87 -4.04 -24.32 9.70
C LEU A 87 -4.39 -25.08 8.42
N GLY A 88 -3.78 -24.68 7.29
CA GLY A 88 -3.85 -25.38 6.02
C GLY A 88 -3.19 -26.76 6.09
N GLU A 89 -1.95 -26.81 6.60
CA GLU A 89 -1.18 -28.05 6.75
C GLU A 89 -1.93 -29.12 7.55
N LYS A 90 -2.60 -28.74 8.63
CA LYS A 90 -3.45 -29.65 9.42
C LYS A 90 -4.59 -30.28 8.59
N LYS A 91 -4.98 -29.65 7.49
CA LYS A 91 -6.00 -30.12 6.55
C LYS A 91 -5.40 -30.76 5.29
N GLY A 92 -4.08 -30.98 5.26
CA GLY A 92 -3.38 -31.48 4.08
C GLY A 92 -3.25 -30.47 2.94
N LYS A 93 -3.44 -29.17 3.22
CA LYS A 93 -3.41 -28.11 2.23
C LYS A 93 -2.14 -27.29 2.39
N LYS A 94 -1.31 -27.24 1.34
CA LYS A 94 0.00 -26.56 1.34
C LYS A 94 0.21 -25.65 0.11
N HIS A 95 -0.85 -25.30 -0.59
CA HIS A 95 -0.76 -24.40 -1.73
C HIS A 95 -1.30 -23.01 -1.39
N ILE A 96 -0.57 -21.98 -1.81
CA ILE A 96 -0.90 -20.56 -1.65
C ILE A 96 -0.88 -19.90 -3.02
N ILE A 97 -1.85 -19.03 -3.29
CA ILE A 97 -1.90 -18.22 -4.50
C ILE A 97 -1.67 -16.76 -4.11
N THR A 98 -0.77 -16.10 -4.84
CA THR A 98 -0.49 -14.67 -4.70
C THR A 98 -0.19 -14.05 -6.07
N THR A 99 0.21 -12.79 -6.14
CA THR A 99 0.59 -12.15 -7.40
C THR A 99 2.08 -11.83 -7.45
N ALA A 100 2.61 -11.62 -8.67
CA ALA A 100 4.03 -11.33 -8.86
C ALA A 100 4.43 -9.92 -8.39
N PHE A 101 3.48 -9.02 -8.12
CA PHE A 101 3.73 -7.60 -7.83
C PHE A 101 3.33 -7.15 -6.42
N GLU A 102 3.13 -8.07 -5.50
CA GLU A 102 2.78 -7.80 -4.10
C GLU A 102 3.86 -6.96 -3.39
N HIS A 103 3.48 -6.35 -2.28
CA HIS A 103 4.45 -5.78 -1.36
C HIS A 103 5.41 -6.86 -0.84
N HIS A 104 6.67 -6.50 -0.58
CA HIS A 104 7.70 -7.44 -0.08
C HIS A 104 7.29 -8.18 1.21
N ALA A 105 6.43 -7.59 2.04
CA ALA A 105 5.90 -8.26 3.23
C ALA A 105 5.08 -9.52 2.89
N VAL A 106 4.41 -9.54 1.73
CA VAL A 106 3.70 -10.70 1.20
C VAL A 106 4.67 -11.63 0.46
N LEU A 107 5.43 -11.11 -0.51
CA LEU A 107 6.34 -11.93 -1.34
C LEU A 107 7.37 -12.69 -0.51
N HIS A 108 8.10 -11.99 0.38
CA HIS A 108 9.13 -12.63 1.18
C HIS A 108 8.53 -13.60 2.21
N THR A 109 7.31 -13.36 2.67
CA THR A 109 6.61 -14.29 3.56
C THR A 109 6.19 -15.56 2.80
N CYS A 110 5.71 -15.44 1.56
CA CYS A 110 5.44 -16.59 0.69
C CYS A 110 6.72 -17.37 0.39
N GLN A 111 7.81 -16.69 0.00
CA GLN A 111 9.13 -17.30 -0.24
C GLN A 111 9.68 -18.02 1.01
N TYR A 112 9.41 -17.49 2.19
CA TYR A 112 9.76 -18.18 3.44
C TYR A 112 8.96 -19.48 3.62
N LEU A 113 7.66 -19.47 3.29
CA LEU A 113 6.83 -20.67 3.37
C LEU A 113 7.21 -21.74 2.34
N GLU A 114 7.68 -21.35 1.15
CA GLU A 114 8.25 -22.28 0.16
C GLU A 114 9.40 -23.09 0.76
N LYS A 115 10.29 -22.45 1.55
CA LYS A 115 11.39 -23.14 2.26
C LYS A 115 10.88 -24.11 3.33
N LEU A 116 9.63 -23.96 3.77
CA LEU A 116 8.95 -24.87 4.71
C LEU A 116 8.08 -25.93 3.99
N GLY A 117 8.18 -26.05 2.67
CA GLY A 117 7.51 -27.07 1.86
C GLY A 117 6.08 -26.71 1.45
N PHE A 118 5.73 -25.43 1.47
CA PHE A 118 4.54 -24.92 0.79
C PHE A 118 4.83 -24.70 -0.69
N GLU A 119 3.82 -24.80 -1.51
CA GLU A 119 3.88 -24.42 -2.92
C GLU A 119 3.18 -23.09 -3.12
N VAL A 120 3.78 -22.16 -3.86
CA VAL A 120 3.23 -20.82 -4.10
C VAL A 120 3.06 -20.60 -5.60
N THR A 121 1.85 -20.28 -6.02
CA THR A 121 1.57 -19.80 -7.37
C THR A 121 1.58 -18.27 -7.38
N TYR A 122 2.50 -17.70 -8.14
CA TYR A 122 2.59 -16.26 -8.39
C TYR A 122 1.88 -15.92 -9.70
N LEU A 123 0.67 -15.38 -9.62
CA LEU A 123 -0.12 -15.03 -10.81
C LEU A 123 0.53 -13.86 -11.57
N PRO A 124 0.62 -13.95 -12.91
CA PRO A 124 1.04 -12.83 -13.74
C PRO A 124 -0.05 -11.76 -13.75
N VAL A 125 0.37 -10.50 -13.80
CA VAL A 125 -0.53 -9.34 -13.67
C VAL A 125 -0.74 -8.57 -14.98
N GLY A 126 -0.06 -8.98 -16.05
CA GLY A 126 -0.12 -8.29 -17.35
C GLY A 126 0.40 -6.85 -17.32
N ASP A 127 0.30 -6.15 -18.43
CA ASP A 127 0.83 -4.79 -18.62
C ASP A 127 0.09 -3.71 -17.82
N LYS A 128 -1.15 -4.00 -17.41
CA LYS A 128 -1.99 -3.11 -16.58
C LYS A 128 -1.84 -3.36 -15.08
N GLY A 129 -1.17 -4.46 -14.68
CA GLY A 129 -1.08 -4.85 -13.29
C GLY A 129 -2.43 -5.33 -12.71
N LEU A 130 -3.24 -6.03 -13.51
CA LEU A 130 -4.55 -6.58 -13.11
C LEU A 130 -4.52 -8.11 -13.08
N VAL A 131 -5.16 -8.67 -12.08
CA VAL A 131 -5.48 -10.10 -11.98
C VAL A 131 -6.99 -10.25 -12.05
N THR A 132 -7.46 -11.17 -12.87
CA THR A 132 -8.89 -11.47 -12.98
C THR A 132 -9.32 -12.55 -11.98
N ALA A 133 -10.59 -12.53 -11.58
CA ALA A 133 -11.16 -13.61 -10.76
C ALA A 133 -11.03 -14.98 -11.45
N GLN A 134 -11.11 -15.03 -12.78
CA GLN A 134 -10.92 -16.27 -13.56
C GLN A 134 -9.48 -16.83 -13.42
N GLN A 135 -8.45 -15.97 -13.47
CA GLN A 135 -7.06 -16.42 -13.24
C GLN A 135 -6.89 -17.04 -11.84
N VAL A 136 -7.56 -16.48 -10.83
CA VAL A 136 -7.56 -17.03 -9.47
C VAL A 136 -8.29 -18.36 -9.44
N GLU A 137 -9.47 -18.46 -10.05
CA GLU A 137 -10.26 -19.70 -10.12
C GLU A 137 -9.48 -20.82 -10.80
N ASP A 138 -8.84 -20.54 -11.92
CA ASP A 138 -8.03 -21.51 -12.67
C ASP A 138 -6.79 -22.00 -11.89
N ALA A 139 -6.27 -21.18 -10.98
CA ALA A 139 -5.11 -21.51 -10.14
C ALA A 139 -5.49 -22.26 -8.85
N ILE A 140 -6.76 -22.23 -8.43
CA ILE A 140 -7.21 -22.94 -7.22
C ILE A 140 -7.14 -24.45 -7.43
N ARG A 141 -6.52 -25.14 -6.47
CA ARG A 141 -6.37 -26.61 -6.41
C ARG A 141 -7.05 -27.15 -5.15
N GLU A 142 -7.21 -28.46 -5.05
CA GLU A 142 -7.77 -29.13 -3.86
C GLU A 142 -6.96 -28.82 -2.60
N ASP A 143 -5.64 -28.68 -2.73
CA ASP A 143 -4.71 -28.37 -1.64
C ASP A 143 -4.46 -26.87 -1.44
N THR A 144 -5.18 -25.98 -2.09
CA THR A 144 -5.09 -24.53 -1.87
C THR A 144 -5.68 -24.17 -0.50
N CYS A 145 -4.89 -23.50 0.34
CA CYS A 145 -5.33 -23.05 1.67
C CYS A 145 -5.55 -21.54 1.75
N LEU A 146 -4.87 -20.75 0.92
CA LEU A 146 -4.90 -19.29 0.99
C LEU A 146 -4.75 -18.68 -0.41
N VAL A 147 -5.55 -17.68 -0.68
CA VAL A 147 -5.31 -16.67 -1.73
C VAL A 147 -4.96 -15.37 -1.02
N THR A 148 -3.86 -14.72 -1.41
CA THR A 148 -3.43 -13.43 -0.86
C THR A 148 -3.09 -12.49 -2.00
N ILE A 149 -3.91 -11.45 -2.19
CA ILE A 149 -3.79 -10.48 -3.29
C ILE A 149 -4.08 -9.09 -2.73
N MET A 150 -3.16 -8.15 -2.96
CA MET A 150 -3.33 -6.77 -2.50
C MET A 150 -4.53 -6.10 -3.16
N THR A 151 -5.23 -5.24 -2.42
CA THR A 151 -6.39 -4.51 -2.95
C THR A 151 -5.96 -3.46 -3.99
N ALA A 152 -4.85 -2.76 -3.74
CA ALA A 152 -4.32 -1.76 -4.67
C ALA A 152 -2.79 -1.71 -4.57
N ASN A 153 -2.13 -1.63 -5.72
CA ASN A 153 -0.68 -1.60 -5.75
C ASN A 153 -0.14 -0.22 -5.35
N ASN A 154 0.84 -0.21 -4.46
CA ASN A 154 1.46 0.99 -3.89
C ASN A 154 2.35 1.77 -4.87
N GLU A 155 2.79 1.15 -5.97
CA GLU A 155 3.65 1.78 -6.97
C GLU A 155 2.85 2.32 -8.14
N ILE A 156 2.12 1.45 -8.82
CA ILE A 156 1.38 1.80 -10.05
C ILE A 156 -0.07 2.22 -9.80
N GLY A 157 -0.56 2.06 -8.58
CA GLY A 157 -1.91 2.48 -8.19
C GLY A 157 -3.05 1.59 -8.69
N THR A 158 -2.78 0.54 -9.46
CA THR A 158 -3.83 -0.33 -10.01
C THR A 158 -4.62 -1.02 -8.89
N ILE A 159 -5.95 -0.97 -8.99
CA ILE A 159 -6.92 -1.55 -8.05
C ILE A 159 -7.35 -2.92 -8.57
N GLN A 160 -7.32 -3.95 -7.70
CA GLN A 160 -7.72 -5.30 -8.03
C GLN A 160 -9.23 -5.54 -7.82
N PRO A 161 -9.86 -6.46 -8.56
CA PRO A 161 -11.28 -6.82 -8.44
C PRO A 161 -11.50 -7.71 -7.21
N ILE A 162 -11.34 -7.14 -6.01
CA ILE A 162 -11.28 -7.88 -4.74
C ILE A 162 -12.61 -8.59 -4.40
N ALA A 163 -13.75 -7.98 -4.74
CA ALA A 163 -15.05 -8.58 -4.47
C ALA A 163 -15.26 -9.86 -5.30
N GLU A 164 -14.92 -9.83 -6.57
CA GLU A 164 -15.01 -10.98 -7.49
C GLU A 164 -14.02 -12.08 -7.09
N ILE A 165 -12.81 -11.71 -6.67
CA ILE A 165 -11.80 -12.65 -6.17
C ILE A 165 -12.29 -13.29 -4.86
N GLY A 166 -12.86 -12.49 -3.96
CA GLY A 166 -13.43 -12.97 -2.70
C GLY A 166 -14.58 -13.95 -2.93
N GLU A 167 -15.45 -13.70 -3.91
CA GLU A 167 -16.54 -14.60 -4.30
C GLU A 167 -15.99 -15.95 -4.78
N VAL A 168 -14.99 -15.96 -5.65
CA VAL A 168 -14.32 -17.17 -6.13
C VAL A 168 -13.71 -17.94 -4.96
N CYS A 169 -12.95 -17.29 -4.09
CA CYS A 169 -12.35 -17.93 -2.93
C CYS A 169 -13.40 -18.56 -2.01
N HIS A 170 -14.49 -17.84 -1.74
CA HIS A 170 -15.59 -18.32 -0.92
C HIS A 170 -16.29 -19.55 -1.53
N LYS A 171 -16.55 -19.51 -2.85
CA LYS A 171 -17.14 -20.63 -3.61
C LYS A 171 -16.31 -21.92 -3.47
N HIS A 172 -14.98 -21.80 -3.46
CA HIS A 172 -14.05 -22.94 -3.35
C HIS A 172 -13.65 -23.27 -1.90
N GLY A 173 -14.15 -22.54 -0.90
CA GLY A 173 -13.81 -22.77 0.52
C GLY A 173 -12.33 -22.52 0.83
N VAL A 174 -11.70 -21.59 0.11
CA VAL A 174 -10.31 -21.14 0.28
C VAL A 174 -10.33 -19.81 1.03
N TRP A 175 -9.44 -19.63 2.02
CA TRP A 175 -9.33 -18.35 2.71
C TRP A 175 -8.77 -17.26 1.80
N PHE A 176 -9.35 -16.06 1.93
CA PHE A 176 -8.92 -14.88 1.19
C PHE A 176 -8.36 -13.81 2.13
N HIS A 177 -7.10 -13.47 1.92
CA HIS A 177 -6.40 -12.34 2.54
C HIS A 177 -6.15 -11.26 1.51
N THR A 178 -6.26 -10.00 1.93
CA THR A 178 -5.85 -8.85 1.11
C THR A 178 -4.97 -7.89 1.91
N ASP A 179 -3.83 -7.50 1.35
CA ASP A 179 -3.11 -6.30 1.77
C ASP A 179 -3.89 -5.08 1.25
N ALA A 180 -4.58 -4.39 2.17
CA ALA A 180 -5.36 -3.20 1.89
C ALA A 180 -4.68 -1.91 2.38
N VAL A 181 -3.38 -1.95 2.63
CA VAL A 181 -2.59 -0.82 3.17
C VAL A 181 -2.73 0.45 2.32
N GLN A 182 -2.81 0.32 1.00
CA GLN A 182 -3.02 1.46 0.10
C GLN A 182 -4.49 1.74 -0.21
N ALA A 183 -5.39 0.85 0.17
CA ALA A 183 -6.79 0.89 -0.22
C ALA A 183 -7.70 1.51 0.85
N VAL A 184 -7.49 1.18 2.13
CA VAL A 184 -8.30 1.73 3.23
C VAL A 184 -8.22 3.26 3.23
N GLY A 185 -9.38 3.91 3.27
CA GLY A 185 -9.50 5.38 3.18
C GLY A 185 -9.44 5.95 1.75
N ASN A 186 -9.09 5.13 0.75
CA ASN A 186 -9.11 5.48 -0.67
C ASN A 186 -10.20 4.74 -1.46
N ILE A 187 -10.60 3.57 -0.96
CA ILE A 187 -11.64 2.72 -1.55
C ILE A 187 -12.65 2.41 -0.44
N ASP A 188 -13.92 2.37 -0.80
CA ASP A 188 -14.97 1.93 0.11
C ASP A 188 -14.88 0.41 0.26
N ILE A 189 -14.48 -0.04 1.45
CA ILE A 189 -14.24 -1.46 1.76
C ILE A 189 -15.26 -1.94 2.78
N ASN A 190 -16.02 -2.98 2.41
CA ASN A 190 -16.83 -3.75 3.34
C ASN A 190 -16.36 -5.21 3.28
N VAL A 191 -15.73 -5.67 4.33
CA VAL A 191 -15.13 -7.03 4.37
C VAL A 191 -16.12 -8.16 4.19
N LYS A 192 -17.41 -7.93 4.54
CA LYS A 192 -18.47 -8.95 4.39
C LYS A 192 -18.96 -9.01 2.95
N ASP A 193 -19.25 -7.85 2.36
CA ASP A 193 -19.78 -7.75 1.01
C ASP A 193 -18.75 -8.18 -0.04
N MET A 194 -17.46 -7.98 0.27
CA MET A 194 -16.33 -8.39 -0.57
C MET A 194 -15.79 -9.80 -0.27
N ASN A 195 -16.46 -10.57 0.63
CA ASN A 195 -16.02 -11.90 1.02
C ASN A 195 -14.56 -12.01 1.48
N ILE A 196 -14.04 -10.98 2.16
CA ILE A 196 -12.69 -10.94 2.69
C ILE A 196 -12.65 -11.71 4.02
N ASP A 197 -11.71 -12.61 4.17
CA ASP A 197 -11.51 -13.38 5.41
C ASP A 197 -10.45 -12.74 6.31
N MET A 198 -9.44 -12.08 5.73
CA MET A 198 -8.41 -11.33 6.45
C MET A 198 -8.01 -10.09 5.65
N LEU A 199 -7.74 -9.00 6.37
CA LEU A 199 -7.33 -7.73 5.75
C LEU A 199 -6.28 -7.04 6.59
N SER A 200 -5.17 -6.65 5.95
CA SER A 200 -4.08 -5.89 6.55
C SER A 200 -4.22 -4.39 6.27
N LEU A 201 -3.98 -3.56 7.29
CA LEU A 201 -3.89 -2.11 7.14
C LEU A 201 -2.74 -1.51 7.97
N SER A 202 -2.29 -0.31 7.59
CA SER A 202 -1.22 0.41 8.27
C SER A 202 -1.60 1.87 8.54
N GLY A 203 -1.44 2.30 9.78
CA GLY A 203 -1.88 3.63 10.23
C GLY A 203 -1.18 4.77 9.50
N HIS A 204 0.11 4.65 9.20
CA HIS A 204 0.87 5.72 8.56
C HIS A 204 0.48 6.01 7.09
N LYS A 205 -0.41 5.24 6.51
CA LYS A 205 -1.03 5.53 5.20
C LYS A 205 -2.36 6.27 5.35
N LEU A 206 -2.85 6.40 6.58
CA LEU A 206 -4.15 6.97 6.94
C LEU A 206 -4.02 8.23 7.81
N HIS A 207 -2.88 8.92 7.76
CA HIS A 207 -2.59 10.08 8.63
C HIS A 207 -2.57 9.74 10.14
N ALA A 208 -2.27 8.47 10.50
CA ALA A 208 -1.94 8.04 11.86
C ALA A 208 -0.43 7.87 12.04
N PRO A 209 0.08 7.68 13.27
CA PRO A 209 1.49 7.43 13.52
C PRO A 209 2.01 6.17 12.80
N LYS A 210 3.32 6.17 12.53
CA LYS A 210 4.08 4.97 12.20
C LYS A 210 4.09 4.03 13.40
N GLY A 211 4.26 2.73 13.19
CA GLY A 211 4.34 1.75 14.28
C GLY A 211 2.98 1.31 14.84
N VAL A 212 1.90 1.54 14.10
CA VAL A 212 0.56 1.02 14.38
C VAL A 212 -0.14 0.58 13.09
N GLY A 213 -0.85 -0.52 13.18
CA GLY A 213 -1.72 -1.04 12.12
C GLY A 213 -2.79 -1.95 12.72
N ALA A 214 -3.53 -2.62 11.87
CA ALA A 214 -4.49 -3.63 12.30
C ALA A 214 -4.59 -4.77 11.29
N LEU A 215 -4.93 -5.94 11.82
CA LEU A 215 -5.36 -7.11 11.06
C LEU A 215 -6.83 -7.37 11.36
N TYR A 216 -7.66 -7.38 10.34
CA TYR A 216 -9.00 -7.98 10.41
C TYR A 216 -8.88 -9.48 10.20
N VAL A 217 -9.53 -10.25 11.06
CA VAL A 217 -9.65 -11.71 10.94
C VAL A 217 -11.09 -12.10 11.18
N LYS A 218 -11.73 -12.67 10.17
CA LYS A 218 -13.13 -13.11 10.21
C LYS A 218 -13.37 -14.11 11.33
N THR A 219 -14.48 -13.96 12.04
CA THR A 219 -14.91 -14.90 13.08
C THR A 219 -14.93 -16.34 12.55
N GLY A 220 -14.31 -17.26 13.27
CA GLY A 220 -14.16 -18.67 12.89
C GLY A 220 -12.75 -19.04 12.39
N ILE A 221 -11.93 -18.07 12.01
CA ILE A 221 -10.52 -18.28 11.68
C ILE A 221 -9.69 -18.07 12.94
N ASN A 222 -9.09 -19.14 13.45
CA ASN A 222 -8.33 -19.10 14.68
C ASN A 222 -6.83 -19.15 14.40
N LEU A 223 -6.27 -18.02 13.94
CA LEU A 223 -4.85 -17.92 13.68
C LEU A 223 -4.02 -18.26 14.93
N PRO A 224 -2.87 -18.93 14.79
CA PRO A 224 -1.89 -19.08 15.86
C PRO A 224 -1.42 -17.73 16.40
N ASN A 225 -0.86 -17.73 17.60
CA ASN A 225 -0.30 -16.53 18.19
C ASN A 225 0.86 -16.01 17.33
N LEU A 226 0.84 -14.72 17.02
CA LEU A 226 1.94 -14.09 16.32
C LEU A 226 3.14 -13.87 17.25
N ILE A 227 2.86 -13.35 18.47
CA ILE A 227 3.88 -13.10 19.50
C ILE A 227 3.40 -13.75 20.79
N TYR A 228 4.24 -14.58 21.39
CA TYR A 228 3.98 -15.25 22.65
C TYR A 228 4.37 -14.35 23.82
N GLY A 229 3.54 -14.31 24.88
CA GLY A 229 3.77 -13.49 26.07
C GLY A 229 2.48 -13.25 26.86
N GLY A 230 2.20 -11.99 27.20
CA GLY A 230 0.99 -11.59 27.92
C GLY A 230 -0.29 -11.76 27.11
N ALA A 231 -1.44 -11.48 27.77
CA ALA A 231 -2.77 -11.76 27.23
C ALA A 231 -3.31 -10.69 26.27
N GLN A 232 -2.48 -9.72 25.86
CA GLN A 232 -2.91 -8.66 24.95
C GLN A 232 -3.44 -9.22 23.63
N GLU A 233 -4.25 -8.47 22.96
CA GLU A 233 -4.94 -8.87 21.73
C GLU A 233 -5.57 -10.29 21.86
N ARG A 234 -6.24 -10.53 22.97
CA ARG A 234 -6.92 -11.81 23.27
C ARG A 234 -5.99 -13.03 23.22
N ASN A 235 -4.81 -12.90 23.80
CA ASN A 235 -3.71 -13.90 23.81
C ASN A 235 -3.10 -14.20 22.43
N LYS A 236 -3.33 -13.36 21.43
CA LYS A 236 -2.86 -13.61 20.06
C LYS A 236 -1.60 -12.83 19.70
N ARG A 237 -1.45 -11.64 20.27
CA ARG A 237 -0.31 -10.78 20.01
C ARG A 237 0.08 -10.06 21.31
N ALA A 238 1.08 -10.60 21.99
CA ALA A 238 1.58 -10.11 23.26
C ALA A 238 2.33 -8.76 23.09
N GLY A 239 2.48 -8.05 24.21
CA GLY A 239 3.14 -6.75 24.30
C GLY A 239 2.16 -5.66 24.73
N THR A 240 2.57 -4.80 25.65
CA THR A 240 1.76 -3.69 26.15
C THR A 240 1.25 -2.85 24.97
N GLU A 241 -0.05 -2.56 24.98
CA GLU A 241 -0.70 -1.82 23.89
C GLU A 241 -0.14 -0.41 23.77
N ASN A 242 0.19 0.00 22.55
CA ASN A 242 0.59 1.37 22.22
C ASN A 242 -0.65 2.27 22.17
N VAL A 243 -1.19 2.60 23.34
CA VAL A 243 -2.46 3.32 23.49
C VAL A 243 -2.50 4.60 22.66
N PRO A 244 -1.48 5.49 22.72
CA PRO A 244 -1.51 6.73 21.94
C PRO A 244 -1.68 6.49 20.44
N SER A 245 -0.89 5.58 19.88
CA SER A 245 -0.94 5.30 18.44
C SER A 245 -2.22 4.57 18.04
N ILE A 246 -2.75 3.69 18.89
CA ILE A 246 -4.02 3.00 18.67
C ILE A 246 -5.19 4.00 18.64
N VAL A 247 -5.21 4.94 19.57
CA VAL A 247 -6.22 6.02 19.60
C VAL A 247 -6.13 6.89 18.34
N ALA A 248 -4.91 7.29 17.98
CA ALA A 248 -4.67 8.04 16.74
C ALA A 248 -5.16 7.29 15.51
N LEU A 249 -4.91 5.98 15.42
CA LEU A 249 -5.39 5.14 14.31
C LEU A 249 -6.93 5.13 14.24
N GLY A 250 -7.61 4.98 15.38
CA GLY A 250 -9.08 5.00 15.44
C GLY A 250 -9.67 6.31 14.91
N VAL A 251 -9.08 7.45 15.30
CA VAL A 251 -9.48 8.77 14.80
C VAL A 251 -9.16 8.91 13.31
N ALA A 252 -7.95 8.55 12.89
CA ALA A 252 -7.50 8.71 11.51
C ALA A 252 -8.32 7.86 10.53
N ILE A 253 -8.61 6.60 10.86
CA ILE A 253 -9.41 5.73 9.98
C ILE A 253 -10.85 6.23 9.87
N THR A 254 -11.43 6.74 10.96
CA THR A 254 -12.77 7.33 10.94
C THR A 254 -12.85 8.52 9.98
N ASP A 255 -11.82 9.37 9.97
CA ASP A 255 -11.76 10.50 9.03
C ASP A 255 -11.42 10.05 7.62
N ALA A 256 -10.56 9.04 7.45
CA ALA A 256 -10.16 8.54 6.15
C ALA A 256 -11.33 7.95 5.35
N VAL A 257 -12.22 7.18 6.00
CA VAL A 257 -13.39 6.58 5.32
C VAL A 257 -14.57 7.53 5.16
N LYS A 258 -14.49 8.74 5.72
CA LYS A 258 -15.54 9.72 5.58
C LYS A 258 -15.49 10.36 4.20
N ASP A 259 -16.61 10.26 3.47
CA ASP A 259 -16.80 10.95 2.20
C ASP A 259 -15.73 10.64 1.13
N ILE A 260 -15.34 9.35 1.04
CA ILE A 260 -14.37 8.85 0.04
C ILE A 260 -14.71 9.34 -1.38
N PRO A 261 -15.97 9.28 -1.87
CA PRO A 261 -16.28 9.71 -3.22
C PRO A 261 -15.91 11.16 -3.52
N ALA A 262 -16.25 12.10 -2.63
CA ALA A 262 -15.98 13.53 -2.85
C ALA A 262 -14.47 13.84 -2.77
N LYS A 263 -13.74 13.22 -1.81
CA LYS A 263 -12.28 13.32 -1.73
C LYS A 263 -11.64 12.82 -3.01
N ASN A 264 -12.01 11.63 -3.44
CA ASN A 264 -11.46 10.99 -4.64
C ASN A 264 -11.74 11.79 -5.90
N GLU A 265 -12.92 12.39 -6.03
CA GLU A 265 -13.26 13.21 -7.19
C GLU A 265 -12.32 14.41 -7.35
N ARG A 266 -11.99 15.10 -6.24
CA ARG A 266 -11.05 16.21 -6.26
C ARG A 266 -9.63 15.76 -6.58
N VAL A 267 -9.16 14.71 -5.90
CA VAL A 267 -7.79 14.20 -6.08
C VAL A 267 -7.60 13.60 -7.48
N ARG A 268 -8.63 12.93 -8.02
CA ARG A 268 -8.61 12.39 -9.38
C ARG A 268 -8.40 13.47 -10.43
N LYS A 269 -9.07 14.62 -10.30
CA LYS A 269 -8.88 15.74 -11.25
C LYS A 269 -7.43 16.22 -11.26
N MET A 270 -6.83 16.40 -10.10
CA MET A 270 -5.42 16.76 -9.98
C MET A 270 -4.49 15.67 -10.56
N ARG A 271 -4.77 14.39 -10.26
CA ARG A 271 -4.02 13.26 -10.84
C ARG A 271 -4.10 13.22 -12.36
N ASP A 272 -5.29 13.34 -12.91
CA ASP A 272 -5.50 13.25 -14.37
C ASP A 272 -4.79 14.39 -15.08
N ARG A 273 -4.81 15.59 -14.50
CA ARG A 273 -4.06 16.74 -14.99
C ARG A 273 -2.54 16.52 -14.94
N LEU A 274 -2.03 15.90 -13.85
CA LEU A 274 -0.63 15.49 -13.78
C LEU A 274 -0.28 14.49 -14.88
N ILE A 275 -1.07 13.44 -15.05
CA ILE A 275 -0.85 12.42 -16.07
C ILE A 275 -0.84 13.06 -17.47
N GLU A 276 -1.85 13.86 -17.80
CA GLU A 276 -1.93 14.54 -19.11
C GLU A 276 -0.71 15.43 -19.37
N GLY A 277 -0.28 16.20 -18.37
CA GLY A 277 0.85 17.09 -18.49
C GLY A 277 2.18 16.34 -18.63
N LEU A 278 2.39 15.31 -17.84
CA LEU A 278 3.62 14.53 -17.83
C LEU A 278 3.79 13.65 -19.09
N LEU A 279 2.68 13.17 -19.67
CA LEU A 279 2.71 12.44 -20.94
C LEU A 279 3.03 13.31 -22.16
N LYS A 280 3.10 14.64 -22.00
CA LYS A 280 3.65 15.54 -23.04
C LYS A 280 5.19 15.51 -23.11
N ILE A 281 5.85 14.95 -22.10
CA ILE A 281 7.30 14.68 -22.15
C ILE A 281 7.52 13.55 -23.16
N PRO A 282 8.31 13.77 -24.23
CA PRO A 282 8.56 12.73 -25.22
C PRO A 282 9.12 11.45 -24.59
N GLU A 283 8.76 10.30 -25.13
CA GLU A 283 9.21 9.00 -24.63
C GLU A 283 8.89 8.74 -23.14
N SER A 284 7.77 9.29 -22.68
CA SER A 284 7.17 8.97 -21.39
C SER A 284 5.96 8.02 -21.57
N ARG A 285 5.69 7.21 -20.55
CA ARG A 285 4.51 6.34 -20.52
C ARG A 285 3.94 6.27 -19.12
N LEU A 286 2.61 6.11 -19.03
CA LEU A 286 1.93 5.77 -17.78
C LEU A 286 2.07 4.27 -17.51
N ASN A 287 2.34 3.88 -16.27
CA ASN A 287 2.42 2.50 -15.80
C ASN A 287 1.14 2.13 -15.03
N GLY A 288 0.65 0.89 -15.21
CA GLY A 288 -0.56 0.38 -14.59
C GLY A 288 -1.86 0.76 -15.33
N ASP A 289 -3.01 0.36 -14.78
CA ASP A 289 -4.32 0.59 -15.39
C ASP A 289 -4.72 2.07 -15.36
N THR A 290 -5.41 2.54 -16.39
CA THR A 290 -5.86 3.94 -16.50
C THR A 290 -7.19 4.19 -15.80
N GLU A 291 -8.05 3.19 -15.70
CA GLU A 291 -9.41 3.30 -15.16
C GLU A 291 -9.48 2.82 -13.72
N HIS A 292 -8.97 1.60 -13.47
CA HIS A 292 -8.93 0.98 -12.15
C HIS A 292 -7.68 1.42 -11.38
N ARG A 293 -7.66 2.69 -10.96
CA ARG A 293 -6.49 3.35 -10.35
C ARG A 293 -6.88 4.15 -9.12
N LEU A 294 -6.04 4.11 -8.08
CA LEU A 294 -6.12 4.99 -6.91
C LEU A 294 -6.18 6.46 -7.35
N ALA A 295 -7.03 7.23 -6.70
CA ALA A 295 -7.30 8.62 -7.07
C ALA A 295 -6.06 9.51 -7.11
N GLY A 296 -5.08 9.27 -6.24
CA GLY A 296 -3.89 10.13 -6.13
C GLY A 296 -2.60 9.52 -6.69
N ASN A 297 -2.63 8.36 -7.34
CA ASN A 297 -1.41 7.71 -7.80
C ASN A 297 -1.10 8.05 -9.27
N VAL A 298 0.11 8.54 -9.51
CA VAL A 298 0.72 8.69 -10.84
C VAL A 298 2.03 7.94 -10.84
N ASN A 299 2.19 6.99 -11.76
CA ASN A 299 3.46 6.29 -11.99
C ASN A 299 3.78 6.36 -13.47
N ILE A 300 4.86 7.01 -13.81
CA ILE A 300 5.35 7.14 -15.18
C ILE A 300 6.75 6.57 -15.31
N SER A 301 7.09 6.07 -16.49
CA SER A 301 8.47 5.83 -16.90
C SER A 301 8.87 6.83 -17.97
N VAL A 302 10.06 7.41 -17.83
CA VAL A 302 10.65 8.36 -18.76
C VAL A 302 11.95 7.77 -19.31
N ARG A 303 11.97 7.41 -20.59
CA ARG A 303 13.15 6.79 -21.21
C ARG A 303 14.34 7.76 -21.27
N GLY A 304 15.53 7.22 -21.11
CA GLY A 304 16.79 7.95 -21.21
C GLY A 304 17.17 8.76 -19.98
N VAL A 305 16.42 8.64 -18.88
CA VAL A 305 16.78 9.18 -17.56
C VAL A 305 16.91 8.07 -16.53
N GLU A 306 17.63 8.35 -15.48
CA GLU A 306 17.80 7.46 -14.33
C GLU A 306 16.97 8.01 -13.16
N GLY A 307 16.15 7.12 -12.53
CA GLY A 307 15.15 7.52 -11.55
C GLY A 307 15.72 8.22 -10.32
N GLU A 308 16.87 7.78 -9.78
CA GLU A 308 17.48 8.43 -8.62
C GLU A 308 17.93 9.85 -8.94
N SER A 309 18.55 10.05 -10.11
CA SER A 309 18.96 11.38 -10.58
C SER A 309 17.76 12.31 -10.75
N LEU A 310 16.63 11.74 -11.20
CA LEU A 310 15.37 12.47 -11.34
C LEU A 310 14.82 12.90 -9.98
N LEU A 311 14.81 11.99 -8.99
CA LEU A 311 14.35 12.25 -7.62
C LEU A 311 15.21 13.29 -6.92
N LEU A 312 16.55 13.19 -7.02
CA LEU A 312 17.47 14.17 -6.45
C LEU A 312 17.26 15.57 -7.06
N SER A 313 17.03 15.63 -8.39
CA SER A 313 16.77 16.88 -9.07
C SER A 313 15.43 17.50 -8.66
N LEU A 314 14.40 16.68 -8.43
CA LEU A 314 13.10 17.13 -7.91
C LEU A 314 13.22 17.64 -6.48
N ASP A 315 13.95 16.95 -5.60
CA ASP A 315 14.20 17.39 -4.22
C ASP A 315 14.93 18.74 -4.17
N LEU A 316 15.90 18.95 -5.05
CA LEU A 316 16.55 20.27 -5.24
C LEU A 316 15.56 21.37 -5.62
N GLN A 317 14.45 21.06 -6.28
CA GLN A 317 13.36 21.97 -6.55
C GLN A 317 12.29 22.00 -5.45
N GLY A 318 12.41 21.18 -4.38
CA GLY A 318 11.47 21.13 -3.28
C GLY A 318 10.24 20.23 -3.54
N VAL A 319 10.35 19.28 -4.46
CA VAL A 319 9.31 18.27 -4.72
C VAL A 319 9.76 16.93 -4.16
N ALA A 320 9.08 16.43 -3.12
CA ALA A 320 9.31 15.11 -2.59
C ALA A 320 8.49 14.09 -3.39
N ALA A 321 9.17 13.14 -4.02
CA ALA A 321 8.60 12.07 -4.84
C ALA A 321 9.36 10.77 -4.62
N SER A 322 8.94 9.67 -5.27
CA SER A 322 9.59 8.36 -5.15
C SER A 322 9.78 7.72 -6.54
N SER A 323 10.69 6.77 -6.63
CA SER A 323 10.72 5.79 -7.73
C SER A 323 9.92 4.55 -7.33
N GLY A 324 9.60 3.67 -8.26
CA GLY A 324 8.94 2.40 -7.97
C GLY A 324 9.68 1.55 -6.94
N SER A 325 11.00 1.71 -6.79
CA SER A 325 11.87 0.90 -5.91
C SER A 325 12.14 1.50 -4.52
N ALA A 326 11.33 2.44 -4.02
CA ALA A 326 11.58 3.14 -2.75
C ALA A 326 11.79 2.23 -1.52
N CYS A 327 11.28 1.00 -1.54
CA CYS A 327 11.45 0.03 -0.46
C CYS A 327 12.79 -0.75 -0.52
N THR A 328 13.56 -0.62 -1.60
CA THR A 328 14.86 -1.25 -1.83
C THR A 328 15.98 -0.21 -1.93
N SER A 329 15.88 0.89 -1.16
CA SER A 329 16.90 1.95 -1.12
C SER A 329 18.28 1.33 -0.86
N GLY A 330 19.12 1.28 -1.90
CA GLY A 330 20.44 0.64 -1.90
C GLY A 330 20.61 -0.47 -2.94
N SER A 331 19.56 -0.92 -3.62
CA SER A 331 19.66 -1.82 -4.79
C SER A 331 19.54 -0.99 -6.07
N LEU A 332 20.48 -1.20 -7.00
CA LEU A 332 20.44 -0.64 -8.36
C LEU A 332 19.40 -1.36 -9.24
N ASP A 333 18.66 -2.32 -8.68
CA ASP A 333 17.68 -3.10 -9.43
C ASP A 333 16.38 -2.30 -9.64
N PRO A 334 15.78 -2.37 -10.81
CA PRO A 334 14.48 -1.75 -11.07
C PRO A 334 13.37 -2.40 -10.25
N SER A 335 12.26 -1.70 -10.08
CA SER A 335 11.09 -2.19 -9.35
C SER A 335 10.61 -3.55 -9.89
N HIS A 336 10.47 -4.53 -8.99
CA HIS A 336 9.87 -5.84 -9.31
C HIS A 336 8.43 -5.70 -9.83
N VAL A 337 7.70 -4.68 -9.35
CA VAL A 337 6.34 -4.36 -9.83
C VAL A 337 6.39 -4.00 -11.32
N LEU A 338 7.27 -3.09 -11.72
CA LEU A 338 7.39 -2.67 -13.11
C LEU A 338 7.91 -3.80 -14.02
N LEU A 339 8.81 -4.63 -13.51
CA LEU A 339 9.27 -5.84 -14.22
C LEU A 339 8.13 -6.86 -14.40
N SER A 340 7.24 -7.00 -13.41
CA SER A 340 6.09 -7.90 -13.50
C SER A 340 5.03 -7.44 -14.51
N LEU A 341 5.04 -6.15 -14.89
CA LEU A 341 4.25 -5.61 -16.00
C LEU A 341 4.87 -5.95 -17.38
N GLY A 342 6.04 -6.60 -17.42
CA GLY A 342 6.76 -6.88 -18.65
C GLY A 342 7.61 -5.72 -19.17
N LEU A 343 7.86 -4.68 -18.35
CA LEU A 343 8.70 -3.57 -18.77
C LEU A 343 10.17 -3.99 -18.85
N PRO A 344 10.91 -3.59 -19.90
CA PRO A 344 12.35 -3.73 -19.95
C PRO A 344 13.03 -2.99 -18.79
N HIS A 345 14.16 -3.52 -18.30
CA HIS A 345 14.96 -2.90 -17.24
C HIS A 345 15.22 -1.41 -17.49
N GLU A 346 15.61 -1.05 -18.70
CA GLU A 346 15.90 0.31 -19.13
C GLU A 346 14.70 1.27 -18.92
N VAL A 347 13.48 0.79 -19.19
CA VAL A 347 12.25 1.58 -19.01
C VAL A 347 11.85 1.65 -17.55
N ALA A 348 12.00 0.56 -16.82
CA ALA A 348 11.67 0.50 -15.41
C ALA A 348 12.60 1.37 -14.54
N HIS A 349 13.87 1.52 -14.91
CA HIS A 349 14.83 2.39 -14.22
C HIS A 349 14.46 3.88 -14.28
N GLY A 350 13.83 4.35 -15.36
CA GLY A 350 13.38 5.73 -15.53
C GLY A 350 12.04 6.03 -14.88
N SER A 351 11.62 5.27 -13.87
CA SER A 351 10.31 5.43 -13.25
C SER A 351 10.27 6.56 -12.21
N LEU A 352 9.13 7.26 -12.19
CA LEU A 352 8.77 8.27 -11.20
C LEU A 352 7.36 7.96 -10.68
N ARG A 353 7.22 7.88 -9.36
CA ARG A 353 5.92 7.82 -8.70
C ARG A 353 5.65 9.14 -7.99
N LEU A 354 4.53 9.76 -8.32
CA LEU A 354 3.94 10.87 -7.59
C LEU A 354 2.65 10.35 -6.93
N SER A 355 2.52 10.54 -5.64
CA SER A 355 1.31 10.16 -4.92
C SER A 355 0.80 11.36 -4.11
N ILE A 356 -0.27 11.94 -4.62
CA ILE A 356 -0.97 13.09 -4.05
C ILE A 356 -2.20 12.65 -3.25
N ASN A 357 -2.67 13.51 -2.37
CA ASN A 357 -3.88 13.31 -1.57
C ASN A 357 -4.69 14.61 -1.47
N ASP A 358 -5.64 14.65 -0.53
CA ASP A 358 -6.49 15.81 -0.29
C ASP A 358 -5.80 16.99 0.42
N GLU A 359 -4.56 16.85 0.86
CA GLU A 359 -3.73 17.96 1.35
C GLU A 359 -3.01 18.73 0.22
N ASN A 360 -2.89 18.12 -0.98
CA ASN A 360 -2.31 18.78 -2.14
C ASN A 360 -3.28 19.75 -2.82
N THR A 361 -2.73 20.69 -3.54
CA THR A 361 -3.47 21.76 -4.24
C THR A 361 -3.23 21.75 -5.74
N GLU A 362 -4.06 22.48 -6.51
CA GLU A 362 -3.87 22.66 -7.97
C GLU A 362 -2.54 23.36 -8.27
N GLU A 363 -2.12 24.29 -7.40
CA GLU A 363 -0.83 24.98 -7.53
C GLU A 363 0.35 24.02 -7.31
N ASP A 364 0.20 22.95 -6.53
CA ASP A 364 1.23 21.91 -6.42
C ASP A 364 1.37 21.13 -7.73
N VAL A 365 0.24 20.85 -8.38
CA VAL A 365 0.19 20.22 -9.71
C VAL A 365 0.88 21.11 -10.74
N ASP A 366 0.54 22.41 -10.78
CA ASP A 366 1.17 23.38 -11.67
C ASP A 366 2.68 23.41 -11.49
N TYR A 367 3.14 23.46 -10.23
CA TYR A 367 4.55 23.51 -9.92
C TYR A 367 5.29 22.24 -10.37
N ILE A 368 4.74 21.06 -10.14
CA ILE A 368 5.33 19.79 -10.61
C ILE A 368 5.46 19.82 -12.14
N LEU A 369 4.41 20.25 -12.86
CA LEU A 369 4.39 20.32 -14.32
C LEU A 369 5.34 21.38 -14.87
N GLU A 370 5.65 22.43 -14.11
CA GLU A 370 6.63 23.45 -14.47
C GLU A 370 8.07 22.92 -14.32
N VAL A 371 8.40 22.25 -13.20
CA VAL A 371 9.79 21.90 -12.88
C VAL A 371 10.28 20.60 -13.50
N LEU A 372 9.39 19.62 -13.75
CA LEU A 372 9.80 18.30 -14.20
C LEU A 372 10.31 18.25 -15.64
N PRO A 373 9.69 18.88 -16.65
CA PRO A 373 10.18 18.83 -18.03
C PRO A 373 11.59 19.40 -18.21
N PRO A 374 11.98 20.57 -17.63
CA PRO A 374 13.35 21.04 -17.68
C PRO A 374 14.37 20.10 -17.04
N ILE A 375 14.00 19.43 -15.93
CA ILE A 375 14.84 18.43 -15.28
C ILE A 375 15.10 17.26 -16.23
N VAL A 376 14.04 16.70 -16.84
CA VAL A 376 14.17 15.61 -17.80
C VAL A 376 15.05 16.02 -19.00
N LYS A 377 14.83 17.21 -19.56
CA LYS A 377 15.65 17.74 -20.66
C LYS A 377 17.14 17.80 -20.24
N HIS A 378 17.42 18.34 -19.06
CA HIS A 378 18.78 18.43 -18.54
C HIS A 378 19.43 17.06 -18.34
N LEU A 379 18.74 16.10 -17.69
CA LEU A 379 19.28 14.75 -17.46
C LEU A 379 19.54 14.01 -18.78
N ARG A 380 18.64 14.12 -19.75
CA ARG A 380 18.83 13.53 -21.08
C ARG A 380 20.00 14.12 -21.84
N SER A 381 20.26 15.42 -21.72
CA SER A 381 21.42 16.05 -22.37
C SER A 381 22.78 15.50 -21.89
N MET A 382 22.80 14.84 -20.74
CA MET A 382 23.99 14.19 -20.17
C MET A 382 23.96 12.66 -20.28
N SER A 383 22.91 12.10 -20.87
CA SER A 383 22.67 10.65 -20.89
C SER A 383 23.19 9.97 -22.17
N PRO A 384 24.28 9.17 -22.11
CA PRO A 384 24.72 8.37 -23.26
C PRO A 384 23.66 7.38 -23.71
N LEU A 385 22.79 6.93 -22.78
CA LEU A 385 21.67 6.07 -23.10
C LEU A 385 20.65 6.78 -23.98
N TRP A 386 20.31 8.02 -23.66
CA TRP A 386 19.39 8.84 -24.47
C TRP A 386 19.94 9.09 -25.89
N GLU A 387 21.22 9.47 -26.00
CA GLU A 387 21.89 9.64 -27.28
C GLU A 387 21.82 8.37 -28.14
N ARG A 388 22.06 7.21 -27.52
CA ARG A 388 21.95 5.90 -28.21
C ARG A 388 20.53 5.63 -28.69
N ILE A 389 19.50 5.87 -27.84
CA ILE A 389 18.09 5.67 -28.17
C ILE A 389 17.71 6.54 -29.37
N CYS A 390 18.01 7.85 -29.33
CA CYS A 390 17.71 8.78 -30.41
C CYS A 390 18.33 8.33 -31.73
N ARG A 391 19.59 7.89 -31.72
CA ARG A 391 20.31 7.42 -32.91
C ARG A 391 19.74 6.11 -33.46
N THR A 392 19.41 5.14 -32.57
CA THR A 392 18.98 3.80 -32.98
C THR A 392 17.55 3.79 -33.49
N GLU A 393 16.67 4.56 -32.85
CA GLU A 393 15.25 4.61 -33.14
C GLU A 393 14.85 5.80 -34.01
N ASN A 394 15.83 6.59 -34.46
CA ASN A 394 15.64 7.81 -35.26
C ASN A 394 14.65 8.81 -34.62
N ILE A 395 14.77 8.96 -33.28
CA ILE A 395 13.97 9.90 -32.51
C ILE A 395 14.65 11.28 -32.58
N HIS A 396 13.85 12.34 -32.80
CA HIS A 396 14.36 13.70 -32.72
C HIS A 396 14.81 14.04 -31.29
N ASP A 397 16.09 14.40 -31.14
CA ASP A 397 16.65 14.79 -29.85
C ASP A 397 16.32 16.26 -29.54
N TYR A 398 15.14 16.45 -28.90
CA TYR A 398 14.68 17.77 -28.47
C TYR A 398 15.51 18.39 -27.33
N THR A 399 16.49 17.67 -26.78
CA THR A 399 17.40 18.26 -25.77
C THR A 399 18.42 19.21 -26.39
N LEU A 400 18.60 19.12 -27.70
CA LEU A 400 19.51 20.00 -28.47
C LEU A 400 18.83 21.29 -28.92
N ASP A 401 17.50 21.38 -28.83
CA ASP A 401 16.73 22.60 -29.15
C ASP A 401 16.63 23.52 -27.91
#